data_6a39a4735fb58435cf297728283e8ab3
#
_entry.id   6a39a4735fb58435cf297728283e8ab3
#
_cell.length_a   1.000
_cell.length_b   1.000
_cell.length_c   1.000
_cell.angle_alpha   90.00
_cell.angle_beta   90.00
_cell.angle_gamma   90.00
#
_symmetry.space_group_name_H-M   'P 1'
#
loop_
_entity.id
_entity.type
_entity.pdbx_description
1 polymer ?
#
loop_
_entity_poly.entity_id
_entity_poly.type
_entity_poly.pdbx_seq_one_letter_code
_entity_poly.pdbx_strand_id
1 'polypeptide(L)'
;MTSAPLTPLNRLRKAWRDKRPTFGAIATIPSIQTVQIMAQSLDWIIVDLEHGPIDLGTAHAMIVATSGTPCVPMVRISANEPHLAKAPMDIGALGINFPMICNRADAEKAVRSVRYPPNGDRLWGPFHAPFRWGVSMNDYMATADDDMICMITIEHVDAVNRIDEIMA
;
A
#
# COMPACT_ATOMS: atom_id res chain seq x y z
N MET A 1 13.23 3.83 28.42
CA MET A 1 12.93 4.20 27.03
C MET A 1 11.62 3.49 26.66
N THR A 2 10.50 4.19 26.69
CA THR A 2 9.23 3.65 26.23
C THR A 2 9.30 3.53 24.71
N SER A 3 9.28 2.30 24.20
CA SER A 3 9.20 2.07 22.75
C SER A 3 7.96 2.81 22.20
N ALA A 4 8.14 3.59 21.15
CA ALA A 4 7.02 4.22 20.46
C ALA A 4 5.97 3.15 20.12
N PRO A 5 4.66 3.47 20.23
CA PRO A 5 3.61 2.52 19.91
C PRO A 5 3.77 2.06 18.46
N LEU A 6 3.70 0.74 18.25
CA LEU A 6 3.81 0.16 16.92
C LEU A 6 2.68 0.70 16.03
N THR A 7 3.04 1.37 14.94
CA THR A 7 2.07 1.73 13.90
C THR A 7 1.47 0.46 13.29
N PRO A 8 0.29 0.51 12.64
CA PRO A 8 -0.28 -0.64 11.94
C PRO A 8 0.72 -1.29 10.99
N LEU A 9 1.44 -0.49 10.21
CA LEU A 9 2.48 -0.97 9.30
C LEU A 9 3.60 -1.73 10.01
N ASN A 10 4.11 -1.19 11.12
CA ASN A 10 5.16 -1.84 11.90
C ASN A 10 4.69 -3.18 12.49
N ARG A 11 3.40 -3.29 12.86
CA ARG A 11 2.80 -4.55 13.32
C ARG A 11 2.77 -5.59 12.21
N LEU A 12 2.35 -5.20 10.99
CA LEU A 12 2.28 -6.08 9.83
C LEU A 12 3.70 -6.57 9.43
N ARG A 13 4.65 -5.65 9.31
CA ARG A 13 6.06 -5.99 9.01
C ARG A 13 6.69 -6.87 10.07
N LYS A 14 6.37 -6.63 11.35
CA LYS A 14 6.82 -7.50 12.43
C LYS A 14 6.27 -8.92 12.27
N ALA A 15 4.98 -9.07 11.95
CA ALA A 15 4.37 -10.36 11.72
C ALA A 15 5.08 -11.11 10.59
N TRP A 16 5.39 -10.45 9.49
CA TRP A 16 6.11 -11.06 8.35
C TRP A 16 7.55 -11.46 8.72
N ARG A 17 8.30 -10.61 9.44
CA ARG A 17 9.64 -10.97 9.94
C ARG A 17 9.60 -12.17 10.88
N ASP A 18 8.60 -12.24 11.74
CA ASP A 18 8.38 -13.36 12.67
C ASP A 18 7.78 -14.60 11.96
N LYS A 19 7.61 -14.55 10.63
CA LYS A 19 6.99 -15.60 9.80
C LYS A 19 5.59 -16.02 10.29
N ARG A 20 4.85 -15.09 10.90
CA ARG A 20 3.46 -15.31 11.28
C ARG A 20 2.54 -15.06 10.09
N PRO A 21 1.54 -15.92 9.87
CA PRO A 21 0.51 -15.64 8.88
C PRO A 21 -0.22 -14.34 9.22
N THR A 22 -0.62 -13.60 8.18
CA THR A 22 -1.45 -12.40 8.28
C THR A 22 -2.67 -12.57 7.39
N PHE A 23 -3.79 -12.01 7.84
CA PHE A 23 -5.07 -12.15 7.15
C PHE A 23 -5.55 -10.78 6.67
N GLY A 24 -6.01 -10.74 5.45
CA GLY A 24 -6.55 -9.53 4.86
C GLY A 24 -7.62 -9.81 3.82
N ALA A 25 -8.13 -8.75 3.22
CA ALA A 25 -9.13 -8.84 2.16
C ALA A 25 -8.86 -7.84 1.05
N ILE A 26 -9.35 -8.18 -0.15
CA ILE A 26 -9.46 -7.25 -1.27
C ILE A 26 -10.89 -6.72 -1.26
N ALA A 27 -11.03 -5.41 -1.07
CA ALA A 27 -12.31 -4.70 -1.02
C ALA A 27 -12.66 -4.17 -2.41
N THR A 28 -13.56 -4.89 -3.10
CA THR A 28 -14.08 -4.51 -4.42
C THR A 28 -15.42 -3.77 -4.34
N ILE A 29 -16.06 -3.77 -3.16
CA ILE A 29 -17.33 -3.09 -2.92
C ILE A 29 -17.05 -1.70 -2.35
N PRO A 30 -17.58 -0.60 -2.94
CA PRO A 30 -17.36 0.77 -2.48
C PRO A 30 -18.17 1.07 -1.20
N SER A 31 -17.83 0.39 -0.10
CA SER A 31 -18.52 0.50 1.18
C SER A 31 -17.56 0.85 2.32
N ILE A 32 -17.66 2.08 2.80
CA ILE A 32 -16.90 2.59 3.95
C ILE A 32 -17.20 1.76 5.20
N GLN A 33 -18.47 1.44 5.42
CA GLN A 33 -18.94 0.68 6.57
C GLN A 33 -18.38 -0.74 6.58
N THR A 34 -18.35 -1.40 5.42
CA THR A 34 -17.76 -2.73 5.27
C THR A 34 -16.28 -2.71 5.66
N VAL A 35 -15.51 -1.75 5.13
CA VAL A 35 -14.08 -1.60 5.48
C VAL A 35 -13.90 -1.32 6.97
N GLN A 36 -14.72 -0.44 7.56
CA GLN A 36 -14.65 -0.11 8.98
C GLN A 36 -14.86 -1.34 9.88
N ILE A 37 -15.80 -2.20 9.52
CA ILE A 37 -16.08 -3.45 10.25
C ILE A 37 -14.92 -4.44 10.08
N MET A 38 -14.48 -4.66 8.83
CA MET A 38 -13.43 -5.62 8.51
C MET A 38 -12.09 -5.24 9.11
N ALA A 39 -11.77 -3.96 9.17
CA ALA A 39 -10.52 -3.44 9.71
C ALA A 39 -10.32 -3.74 11.21
N GLN A 40 -11.40 -4.07 11.95
CA GLN A 40 -11.29 -4.46 13.35
C GLN A 40 -10.60 -5.81 13.54
N SER A 41 -10.64 -6.68 12.53
CA SER A 41 -10.20 -8.07 12.63
C SER A 41 -9.11 -8.47 11.63
N LEU A 42 -8.86 -7.65 10.61
CA LEU A 42 -7.88 -7.94 9.57
C LEU A 42 -6.55 -7.21 9.80
N ASP A 43 -5.46 -7.84 9.37
CA ASP A 43 -4.13 -7.23 9.41
C ASP A 43 -3.95 -6.21 8.29
N TRP A 44 -4.62 -6.42 7.14
CA TRP A 44 -4.55 -5.52 5.98
C TRP A 44 -5.82 -5.58 5.13
N ILE A 45 -6.07 -4.49 4.39
CA ILE A 45 -7.13 -4.39 3.38
C ILE A 45 -6.54 -3.74 2.13
N ILE A 46 -6.81 -4.32 0.96
CA ILE A 46 -6.51 -3.73 -0.34
C ILE A 46 -7.80 -3.15 -0.90
N VAL A 47 -7.88 -1.84 -1.05
CA VAL A 47 -8.94 -1.15 -1.80
C VAL A 47 -8.64 -1.32 -3.29
N ASP A 48 -9.58 -1.85 -4.03
CA ASP A 48 -9.38 -2.31 -5.39
C ASP A 48 -9.87 -1.28 -6.42
N LEU A 49 -8.94 -0.56 -7.05
CA LEU A 49 -9.24 0.37 -8.14
C LEU A 49 -9.09 -0.26 -9.53
N GLU A 50 -8.73 -1.55 -9.60
CA GLU A 50 -8.62 -2.28 -10.86
C GLU A 50 -9.95 -2.91 -11.27
N HIS A 51 -10.54 -3.71 -10.38
CA HIS A 51 -11.76 -4.46 -10.66
C HIS A 51 -12.98 -3.99 -9.85
N GLY A 52 -12.78 -3.10 -8.87
CA GLY A 52 -13.86 -2.49 -8.11
C GLY A 52 -14.36 -1.20 -8.76
N PRO A 53 -15.67 -0.88 -8.69
CA PRO A 53 -16.22 0.41 -9.14
C PRO A 53 -15.93 1.51 -8.10
N ILE A 54 -14.66 1.69 -7.74
CA ILE A 54 -14.20 2.57 -6.66
C ILE A 54 -13.39 3.71 -7.27
N ASP A 55 -13.84 4.94 -7.04
CA ASP A 55 -13.07 6.14 -7.38
C ASP A 55 -12.11 6.54 -6.25
N LEU A 56 -11.21 7.49 -6.53
CA LEU A 56 -10.21 7.93 -5.58
C LEU A 56 -10.81 8.59 -4.31
N GLY A 57 -11.94 9.28 -4.43
CA GLY A 57 -12.63 9.89 -3.29
C GLY A 57 -13.20 8.83 -2.35
N THR A 58 -13.84 7.81 -2.92
CA THR A 58 -14.34 6.65 -2.18
C THR A 58 -13.17 5.87 -1.55
N ALA A 59 -12.08 5.65 -2.30
CA ALA A 59 -10.87 5.01 -1.78
C ALA A 59 -10.29 5.77 -0.58
N HIS A 60 -10.24 7.11 -0.64
CA HIS A 60 -9.82 7.93 0.49
C HIS A 60 -10.69 7.69 1.74
N ALA A 61 -12.02 7.72 1.58
CA ALA A 61 -12.93 7.46 2.68
C ALA A 61 -12.77 6.03 3.26
N MET A 62 -12.54 5.03 2.40
CA MET A 62 -12.27 3.65 2.83
C MET A 62 -10.93 3.53 3.57
N ILE A 63 -9.86 4.23 3.13
CA ILE A 63 -8.58 4.31 3.85
C ILE A 63 -8.78 4.96 5.22
N VAL A 64 -9.51 6.07 5.30
CA VAL A 64 -9.81 6.74 6.57
C VAL A 64 -10.63 5.85 7.51
N ALA A 65 -11.51 5.01 7.00
CA ALA A 65 -12.30 4.07 7.79
C ALA A 65 -11.45 3.04 8.56
N THR A 66 -10.19 2.83 8.20
CA THR A 66 -9.26 1.98 8.97
C THR A 66 -8.62 2.70 10.16
N SER A 67 -8.98 3.98 10.43
CA SER A 67 -8.38 4.76 11.52
C SER A 67 -8.66 4.12 12.89
N GLY A 68 -7.64 4.14 13.75
CA GLY A 68 -7.76 3.58 15.11
C GLY A 68 -7.73 2.05 15.15
N THR A 69 -7.55 1.36 14.03
CA THR A 69 -7.45 -0.09 13.96
C THR A 69 -6.00 -0.52 13.66
N PRO A 70 -5.65 -1.80 13.90
CA PRO A 70 -4.34 -2.33 13.49
C PRO A 70 -4.21 -2.61 12.00
N CYS A 71 -5.28 -2.46 11.23
CA CYS A 71 -5.36 -2.82 9.82
C CYS A 71 -4.55 -1.85 8.94
N VAL A 72 -3.74 -2.39 8.05
CA VAL A 72 -2.95 -1.63 7.06
C VAL A 72 -3.75 -1.44 5.79
N PRO A 73 -4.15 -0.20 5.43
CA PRO A 73 -4.81 0.06 4.16
C PRO A 73 -3.78 0.11 3.02
N MET A 74 -4.03 -0.67 1.99
CA MET A 74 -3.32 -0.69 0.73
C MET A 74 -4.28 -0.43 -0.42
N VAL A 75 -3.77 -0.11 -1.60
CA VAL A 75 -4.58 0.12 -2.80
C VAL A 75 -4.03 -0.70 -3.95
N ARG A 76 -4.87 -1.44 -4.65
CA ARG A 76 -4.56 -2.00 -5.96
C ARG A 76 -4.91 -0.99 -7.04
N ILE A 77 -3.93 -0.58 -7.81
CA ILE A 77 -4.09 0.33 -8.95
C ILE A 77 -4.41 -0.44 -10.23
N SER A 78 -4.99 0.22 -11.22
CA SER A 78 -5.50 -0.43 -12.44
C SER A 78 -4.42 -0.82 -13.46
N ALA A 79 -3.19 -0.33 -13.30
CA ALA A 79 -2.05 -0.69 -14.13
C ALA A 79 -0.73 -0.33 -13.43
N ASN A 80 0.37 -0.98 -13.84
CA ASN A 80 1.72 -0.65 -13.35
C ASN A 80 2.22 0.68 -13.94
N GLU A 81 1.58 1.79 -13.52
CA GLU A 81 1.91 3.15 -13.98
C GLU A 81 2.16 4.09 -12.79
N PRO A 82 3.29 4.84 -12.77
CA PRO A 82 3.67 5.70 -11.63
C PRO A 82 2.60 6.75 -11.28
N HIS A 83 1.92 7.30 -12.27
CA HIS A 83 0.90 8.32 -12.05
C HIS A 83 -0.36 7.78 -11.35
N LEU A 84 -0.65 6.47 -11.47
CA LEU A 84 -1.76 5.83 -10.77
C LEU A 84 -1.42 5.52 -9.30
N ALA A 85 -0.15 5.27 -8.98
CA ALA A 85 0.30 4.99 -7.63
C ALA A 85 0.35 6.25 -6.74
N LYS A 86 0.59 7.42 -7.34
CA LYS A 86 0.83 8.66 -6.63
C LYS A 86 -0.34 9.07 -5.71
N ALA A 87 -1.52 9.22 -6.27
CA ALA A 87 -2.68 9.74 -5.53
C ALA A 87 -3.10 8.82 -4.36
N PRO A 88 -3.17 7.49 -4.50
CA PRO A 88 -3.41 6.61 -3.35
C PRO A 88 -2.42 6.77 -2.20
N MET A 89 -1.13 6.95 -2.48
CA MET A 89 -0.12 7.20 -1.44
C MET A 89 -0.31 8.56 -0.76
N ASP A 90 -0.64 9.59 -1.53
CA ASP A 90 -0.81 10.96 -1.03
C ASP A 90 -2.04 11.09 -0.12
N ILE A 91 -3.05 10.23 -0.29
CA ILE A 91 -4.24 10.16 0.59
C ILE A 91 -4.09 9.19 1.77
N GLY A 92 -2.93 8.54 1.93
CA GLY A 92 -2.57 7.79 3.13
C GLY A 92 -2.62 6.27 3.03
N ALA A 93 -2.65 5.68 1.83
CA ALA A 93 -2.34 4.26 1.68
C ALA A 93 -0.91 3.97 2.14
N LEU A 94 -0.70 2.85 2.81
CA LEU A 94 0.62 2.36 3.27
C LEU A 94 1.19 1.28 2.35
N GLY A 95 0.53 1.00 1.26
CA GLY A 95 1.02 0.09 0.24
C GLY A 95 0.28 0.24 -1.07
N ILE A 96 0.99 -0.07 -2.14
CA ILE A 96 0.42 -0.15 -3.49
C ILE A 96 0.61 -1.57 -3.99
N ASN A 97 -0.48 -2.16 -4.48
CA ASN A 97 -0.46 -3.42 -5.19
C ASN A 97 -0.47 -3.13 -6.70
N PHE A 98 0.57 -3.60 -7.37
CA PHE A 98 0.78 -3.42 -8.81
C PHE A 98 0.35 -4.70 -9.54
N PRO A 99 -0.62 -4.62 -10.46
CA PRO A 99 -1.04 -5.77 -11.27
C PRO A 99 -0.06 -6.05 -12.41
N MET A 100 -0.17 -7.23 -13.01
CA MET A 100 0.46 -7.61 -14.28
C MET A 100 1.99 -7.41 -14.33
N ILE A 101 2.68 -7.73 -13.25
CA ILE A 101 4.15 -7.74 -13.25
C ILE A 101 4.64 -9.01 -13.96
N CYS A 102 5.29 -8.85 -15.11
CA CYS A 102 5.68 -9.97 -15.96
C CYS A 102 7.21 -10.18 -16.09
N ASN A 103 8.01 -9.22 -15.64
CA ASN A 103 9.47 -9.28 -15.74
C ASN A 103 10.13 -8.35 -14.71
N ARG A 104 11.46 -8.39 -14.65
CA ARG A 104 12.27 -7.55 -13.76
C ARG A 104 12.03 -6.05 -13.96
N ALA A 105 11.95 -5.57 -15.21
CA ALA A 105 11.75 -4.15 -15.48
C ALA A 105 10.41 -3.64 -14.95
N ASP A 106 9.34 -4.46 -15.01
CA ASP A 106 8.05 -4.15 -14.42
C ASP A 106 8.16 -4.04 -12.89
N ALA A 107 8.88 -4.95 -12.25
CA ALA A 107 9.09 -4.94 -10.80
C ALA A 107 9.91 -3.72 -10.37
N GLU A 108 11.00 -3.40 -11.06
CA GLU A 108 11.82 -2.21 -10.81
C GLU A 108 11.00 -0.91 -10.99
N LYS A 109 10.14 -0.84 -12.02
CA LYS A 109 9.22 0.28 -12.25
C LYS A 109 8.25 0.43 -11.08
N ALA A 110 7.67 -0.66 -10.58
CA ALA A 110 6.77 -0.65 -9.43
C ALA A 110 7.48 -0.13 -8.17
N VAL A 111 8.69 -0.61 -7.87
CA VAL A 111 9.49 -0.16 -6.71
C VAL A 111 9.81 1.33 -6.83
N ARG A 112 10.28 1.80 -7.99
CA ARG A 112 10.59 3.21 -8.22
C ARG A 112 9.38 4.11 -8.07
N SER A 113 8.18 3.64 -8.43
CA SER A 113 6.93 4.40 -8.35
C SER A 113 6.53 4.77 -6.91
N VAL A 114 6.98 4.00 -5.91
CA VAL A 114 6.62 4.21 -4.50
C VAL A 114 7.74 4.87 -3.68
N ARG A 115 8.88 5.16 -4.29
CA ARG A 115 10.06 5.76 -3.64
C ARG A 115 10.28 7.19 -4.11
N TYR A 116 10.70 8.06 -3.20
CA TYR A 116 11.13 9.42 -3.56
C TYR A 116 12.54 9.43 -4.18
N PRO A 117 12.88 10.46 -4.98
CA PRO A 117 14.26 10.66 -5.40
C PRO A 117 15.22 10.76 -4.21
N PRO A 118 16.44 10.21 -4.28
CA PRO A 118 17.08 9.60 -5.46
C PRO A 118 16.72 8.11 -5.68
N ASN A 119 15.96 7.48 -4.78
CA ASN A 119 15.68 6.05 -4.79
C ASN A 119 14.57 5.65 -5.78
N GLY A 120 13.80 6.62 -6.26
CA GLY A 120 12.68 6.37 -7.18
C GLY A 120 12.19 7.64 -7.85
N ASP A 121 10.95 7.56 -8.37
CA ASP A 121 10.33 8.57 -9.21
C ASP A 121 9.04 9.16 -8.60
N ARG A 122 8.72 8.83 -7.33
CA ARG A 122 7.54 9.37 -6.65
C ARG A 122 7.63 10.88 -6.55
N LEU A 123 6.62 11.58 -7.09
CA LEU A 123 6.51 13.03 -6.98
C LEU A 123 6.01 13.44 -5.59
N TRP A 124 6.51 14.56 -5.09
CA TRP A 124 6.11 15.13 -3.82
C TRP A 124 4.69 15.71 -3.90
N GLY A 125 3.84 15.39 -2.92
CA GLY A 125 2.47 15.88 -2.82
C GLY A 125 1.65 15.22 -1.70
N PRO A 126 2.29 14.69 -0.61
CA PRO A 126 1.59 13.90 0.40
C PRO A 126 0.84 14.80 1.41
N PHE A 127 -0.05 15.70 0.92
CA PHE A 127 -0.72 16.68 1.78
C PHE A 127 -1.70 16.04 2.79
N HIS A 128 -2.25 14.87 2.50
CA HIS A 128 -3.22 14.19 3.36
C HIS A 128 -2.62 13.05 4.19
N ALA A 129 -1.60 12.35 3.67
CA ALA A 129 -1.01 11.21 4.33
C ALA A 129 -0.45 11.50 5.74
N PRO A 130 0.29 12.61 6.00
CA PRO A 130 0.75 12.94 7.34
C PRO A 130 -0.39 13.13 8.34
N PHE A 131 -1.48 13.81 7.94
CA PHE A 131 -2.66 13.98 8.78
C PHE A 131 -3.34 12.65 9.09
N ARG A 132 -3.45 11.78 8.08
CA ARG A 132 -4.03 10.43 8.24
C ARG A 132 -3.26 9.62 9.30
N TRP A 133 -1.96 9.78 9.37
CA TRP A 133 -1.09 9.02 10.27
C TRP A 133 -0.71 9.77 11.55
N GLY A 134 -1.15 11.01 11.71
CA GLY A 134 -0.88 11.81 12.89
C GLY A 134 0.60 12.15 13.09
N VAL A 135 1.33 12.32 11.99
CA VAL A 135 2.76 12.66 11.99
C VAL A 135 3.00 14.02 11.34
N SER A 136 4.15 14.64 11.62
CA SER A 136 4.54 15.86 10.90
C SER A 136 4.94 15.52 9.46
N MET A 137 4.91 16.54 8.57
CA MET A 137 5.40 16.37 7.19
C MET A 137 6.86 15.92 7.15
N ASN A 138 7.70 16.48 8.04
CA ASN A 138 9.12 16.12 8.09
C ASN A 138 9.31 14.67 8.53
N ASP A 139 8.56 14.21 9.55
CA ASP A 139 8.64 12.82 10.01
C ASP A 139 8.13 11.86 8.94
N TYR A 140 7.04 12.21 8.25
CA TYR A 140 6.54 11.43 7.13
C TYR A 140 7.59 11.30 6.02
N MET A 141 8.20 12.40 5.60
CA MET A 141 9.21 12.38 4.53
C MET A 141 10.46 11.60 4.92
N ALA A 142 10.83 11.62 6.22
CA ALA A 142 12.00 10.91 6.71
C ALA A 142 11.86 9.38 6.65
N THR A 143 10.63 8.86 6.66
CA THR A 143 10.37 7.41 6.73
C THR A 143 9.55 6.86 5.57
N ALA A 144 9.00 7.71 4.70
CA ALA A 144 8.03 7.33 3.68
C ALA A 144 8.53 6.23 2.74
N ASP A 145 9.79 6.26 2.34
CA ASP A 145 10.38 5.24 1.46
C ASP A 145 10.46 3.88 2.17
N ASP A 146 10.82 3.87 3.45
CA ASP A 146 10.93 2.65 4.25
C ASP A 146 9.55 2.14 4.68
N ASP A 147 8.59 3.04 4.89
CA ASP A 147 7.27 2.70 5.37
C ASP A 147 6.32 2.22 4.26
N MET A 148 6.59 2.53 2.99
CA MET A 148 5.71 2.13 1.89
C MET A 148 5.90 0.65 1.50
N ILE A 149 4.79 -0.09 1.42
CA ILE A 149 4.77 -1.46 0.90
C ILE A 149 4.59 -1.39 -0.63
N CYS A 150 5.55 -1.96 -1.37
CA CYS A 150 5.39 -2.29 -2.77
C CYS A 150 4.97 -3.77 -2.85
N MET A 151 3.74 -4.02 -3.24
CA MET A 151 3.21 -5.37 -3.48
C MET A 151 3.04 -5.56 -4.98
N ILE A 152 3.44 -6.71 -5.49
CA ILE A 152 3.29 -7.06 -6.90
C ILE A 152 2.42 -8.31 -7.05
N THR A 153 1.63 -8.35 -8.12
CA THR A 153 0.80 -9.51 -8.44
C THR A 153 1.45 -10.34 -9.52
N ILE A 154 1.71 -11.63 -9.20
CA ILE A 154 2.20 -12.64 -10.15
C ILE A 154 0.98 -13.40 -10.68
N GLU A 155 0.48 -12.99 -11.83
CA GLU A 155 -0.79 -13.47 -12.38
C GLU A 155 -0.74 -13.82 -13.88
N HIS A 156 0.43 -13.70 -14.50
CA HIS A 156 0.66 -14.06 -15.89
C HIS A 156 1.71 -15.18 -15.99
N VAL A 157 1.57 -16.06 -16.98
CA VAL A 157 2.51 -17.18 -17.19
C VAL A 157 3.96 -16.71 -17.38
N ASP A 158 4.15 -15.56 -18.02
CA ASP A 158 5.49 -14.99 -18.21
C ASP A 158 6.14 -14.60 -16.87
N ALA A 159 5.33 -14.10 -15.91
CA ALA A 159 5.83 -13.79 -14.57
C ALA A 159 6.27 -15.05 -13.83
N VAL A 160 5.50 -16.15 -13.94
CA VAL A 160 5.87 -17.42 -13.34
C VAL A 160 7.16 -17.95 -13.93
N ASN A 161 7.31 -17.88 -15.25
CA ASN A 161 8.52 -18.33 -15.95
C ASN A 161 9.77 -17.47 -15.64
N ARG A 162 9.58 -16.25 -15.16
CA ARG A 162 10.64 -15.27 -14.84
C ARG A 162 10.69 -14.89 -13.36
N ILE A 163 10.15 -15.75 -12.50
CA ILE A 163 10.03 -15.42 -11.08
C ILE A 163 11.38 -15.10 -10.42
N ASP A 164 12.45 -15.81 -10.80
CA ASP A 164 13.77 -15.60 -10.23
C ASP A 164 14.35 -14.23 -10.60
N GLU A 165 14.10 -13.73 -11.84
CA GLU A 165 14.55 -12.40 -12.24
C GLU A 165 13.71 -11.27 -11.60
N ILE A 166 12.43 -11.53 -11.32
CA ILE A 166 11.55 -10.58 -10.62
C ILE A 166 11.95 -10.46 -9.15
N MET A 167 12.41 -11.56 -8.54
CA MET A 167 12.77 -11.62 -7.12
C MET A 167 14.21 -11.20 -6.82
N ALA A 168 15.06 -11.05 -7.84
CA ALA A 168 16.48 -10.69 -7.69
C ALA A 168 16.69 -9.20 -7.49
#